data_92ea882c8a8a0d635a01936d67e0a79d
#
_entry.id   92ea882c8a8a0d635a01936d67e0a79d
#
_cell.length_a   1.000
_cell.length_b   1.000
_cell.length_c   1.000
_cell.angle_alpha   90.00
_cell.angle_beta   90.00
_cell.angle_gamma   90.00
#
_symmetry.space_group_name_H-M   'P 1'
#
loop_
_entity.id
_entity.type
_entity.pdbx_description
1 polymer ?
#
loop_
_entity_poly.entity_id
_entity_poly.type
_entity_poly.pdbx_seq_one_letter_code
_entity_poly.pdbx_strand_id
1 'polypeptide(L)'
;KESLIKKCQEIENMSANLGMVSSELQTCEGYVSEMFYKQYELLNKLTNTYYETHVCNKDMQAIYKQVSLEIEKLSSNKRSIRELENFVNRYKGNIMDIIRTHLPNLTDMEYRLLCYFCAGFSAKAISTFTGDSTNNIYVKKSRIKDTILKLPDKNIQQIILGAITIK
;
A
#
# COMPACT_ATOMS: atom_id res chain seq x y z
N LYS A 1 -32.42 31.32 27.22
CA LYS A 1 -32.03 31.75 25.85
C LYS A 1 -30.61 31.28 25.53
N GLU A 2 -29.64 31.45 26.42
CA GLU A 2 -28.23 31.06 26.21
C GLU A 2 -28.06 29.55 26.02
N SER A 3 -28.77 28.71 26.77
CA SER A 3 -28.76 27.25 26.65
C SER A 3 -29.31 26.75 25.31
N LEU A 4 -30.28 27.45 24.71
CA LEU A 4 -30.83 27.08 23.40
C LEU A 4 -29.82 27.39 22.29
N ILE A 5 -29.15 28.51 22.35
CA ILE A 5 -28.11 28.90 21.36
C ILE A 5 -26.97 27.90 21.36
N LYS A 6 -26.53 27.49 22.58
CA LYS A 6 -25.47 26.48 22.71
C LYS A 6 -25.87 25.13 22.11
N LYS A 7 -27.10 24.68 22.34
CA LYS A 7 -27.60 23.43 21.72
C LYS A 7 -27.74 23.53 20.22
N CYS A 8 -28.13 24.67 19.67
CA CYS A 8 -28.18 24.87 18.21
C CYS A 8 -26.77 24.78 17.61
N GLN A 9 -25.76 25.37 18.21
CA GLN A 9 -24.36 25.27 17.78
C GLN A 9 -23.82 23.83 17.86
N GLU A 10 -24.17 23.08 18.91
CA GLU A 10 -23.80 21.68 19.05
C GLU A 10 -24.41 20.83 17.91
N ILE A 11 -25.69 21.07 17.58
CA ILE A 11 -26.39 20.37 16.49
C ILE A 11 -25.77 20.72 15.13
N GLU A 12 -25.45 21.97 14.88
CA GLU A 12 -24.80 22.40 13.64
C GLU A 12 -23.40 21.73 13.47
N ASN A 13 -22.62 21.71 14.55
CA ASN A 13 -21.32 21.04 14.55
C ASN A 13 -21.43 19.52 14.34
N MET A 14 -22.41 18.87 14.98
CA MET A 14 -22.66 17.44 14.77
C MET A 14 -23.12 17.15 13.34
N SER A 15 -23.96 18.01 12.75
CA SER A 15 -24.43 17.89 11.37
C SER A 15 -23.26 18.03 10.39
N ALA A 16 -22.35 18.99 10.60
CA ALA A 16 -21.16 19.18 9.79
C ALA A 16 -20.23 17.95 9.87
N ASN A 17 -20.00 17.44 11.08
CA ASN A 17 -19.18 16.24 11.29
C ASN A 17 -19.80 15.00 10.63
N LEU A 18 -21.11 14.81 10.72
CA LEU A 18 -21.83 13.73 10.02
C LEU A 18 -21.67 13.82 8.49
N GLY A 19 -21.75 15.04 7.95
CA GLY A 19 -21.50 15.27 6.52
C GLY A 19 -20.10 14.89 6.09
N MET A 20 -19.08 15.23 6.87
CA MET A 20 -17.68 14.85 6.60
C MET A 20 -17.51 13.32 6.67
N VAL A 21 -17.98 12.67 7.72
CA VAL A 21 -17.87 11.21 7.87
C VAL A 21 -18.61 10.47 6.76
N SER A 22 -19.79 10.95 6.35
CA SER A 22 -20.55 10.38 5.23
C SER A 22 -19.80 10.49 3.90
N SER A 23 -19.14 11.63 3.64
CA SER A 23 -18.32 11.84 2.45
C SER A 23 -17.08 10.94 2.45
N GLU A 24 -16.42 10.78 3.59
CA GLU A 24 -15.27 9.88 3.75
C GLU A 24 -15.68 8.41 3.55
N LEU A 25 -16.83 8.00 4.09
CA LEU A 25 -17.37 6.66 3.93
C LEU A 25 -17.64 6.35 2.45
N GLN A 26 -18.32 7.25 1.75
CA GLN A 26 -18.62 7.10 0.32
C GLN A 26 -17.35 7.01 -0.53
N THR A 27 -16.33 7.79 -0.17
CA THR A 27 -15.02 7.72 -0.81
C THR A 27 -14.36 6.35 -0.56
N CYS A 28 -14.42 5.84 0.68
CA CYS A 28 -13.88 4.54 1.05
C CYS A 28 -14.60 3.40 0.32
N GLU A 29 -15.92 3.43 0.21
CA GLU A 29 -16.70 2.46 -0.57
C GLU A 29 -16.30 2.44 -2.04
N GLY A 30 -16.06 3.60 -2.64
CA GLY A 30 -15.57 3.71 -4.02
C GLY A 30 -14.22 3.01 -4.22
N TYR A 31 -13.28 3.19 -3.28
CA TYR A 31 -11.96 2.52 -3.35
C TYR A 31 -12.04 1.03 -3.13
N VAL A 32 -12.85 0.58 -2.19
CA VAL A 32 -13.07 -0.86 -1.94
C VAL A 32 -13.63 -1.50 -3.20
N SER A 33 -14.62 -0.88 -3.83
CA SER A 33 -15.22 -1.36 -5.07
C SER A 33 -14.20 -1.42 -6.22
N GLU A 34 -13.36 -0.39 -6.38
CA GLU A 34 -12.30 -0.38 -7.38
C GLU A 34 -11.24 -1.48 -7.14
N MET A 35 -10.86 -1.71 -5.89
CA MET A 35 -9.94 -2.79 -5.52
C MET A 35 -10.52 -4.17 -5.86
N PHE A 36 -11.78 -4.42 -5.50
CA PHE A 36 -12.46 -5.67 -5.85
C PHE A 36 -12.53 -5.85 -7.36
N TYR A 37 -12.88 -4.80 -8.11
CA TYR A 37 -12.91 -4.87 -9.57
C TYR A 37 -11.55 -5.25 -10.17
N LYS A 38 -10.47 -4.59 -9.74
CA LYS A 38 -9.10 -4.91 -10.19
C LYS A 38 -8.69 -6.35 -9.83
N GLN A 39 -9.07 -6.82 -8.64
CA GLN A 39 -8.78 -8.18 -8.21
C GLN A 39 -9.55 -9.21 -9.04
N TYR A 40 -10.82 -8.98 -9.32
CA TYR A 40 -11.63 -9.85 -10.18
C TYR A 40 -11.14 -9.84 -11.63
N GLU A 41 -10.72 -8.69 -12.16
CA GLU A 41 -10.14 -8.58 -13.49
C GLU A 41 -8.86 -9.41 -13.61
N LEU A 42 -7.97 -9.33 -12.63
CA LEU A 42 -6.76 -10.15 -12.59
C LEU A 42 -7.09 -11.63 -12.49
N LEU A 43 -8.01 -12.01 -11.60
CA LEU A 43 -8.45 -13.40 -11.44
C LEU A 43 -9.04 -13.94 -12.74
N ASN A 44 -9.87 -13.15 -13.42
CA ASN A 44 -10.47 -13.53 -14.71
C ASN A 44 -9.43 -13.72 -15.79
N LYS A 45 -8.43 -12.84 -15.90
CA LYS A 45 -7.30 -12.99 -16.83
C LYS A 45 -6.52 -14.28 -16.57
N LEU A 46 -6.18 -14.55 -15.29
CA LEU A 46 -5.44 -15.75 -14.92
C LEU A 46 -6.26 -17.03 -15.18
N THR A 47 -7.57 -16.99 -14.90
CA THR A 47 -8.46 -18.14 -15.13
C THR A 47 -8.63 -18.42 -16.60
N ASN A 48 -8.79 -17.40 -17.44
CA ASN A 48 -8.86 -17.59 -18.89
C ASN A 48 -7.56 -18.17 -19.46
N THR A 49 -6.40 -17.64 -19.03
CA THR A 49 -5.10 -18.17 -19.44
C THR A 49 -4.92 -19.63 -19.00
N TYR A 50 -5.31 -19.95 -17.77
CA TYR A 50 -5.28 -21.33 -17.24
C TYR A 50 -6.18 -22.27 -18.07
N TYR A 51 -7.40 -21.84 -18.39
CA TYR A 51 -8.34 -22.62 -19.19
C TYR A 51 -7.81 -22.85 -20.61
N GLU A 52 -7.33 -21.83 -21.26
CA GLU A 52 -6.77 -21.92 -22.61
C GLU A 52 -5.55 -22.86 -22.68
N THR A 53 -4.66 -22.79 -21.68
CA THR A 53 -3.48 -23.63 -21.62
C THR A 53 -3.83 -25.09 -21.28
N HIS A 54 -4.84 -25.31 -20.47
CA HIS A 54 -5.26 -26.68 -20.07
C HIS A 54 -5.93 -27.43 -21.23
N VAL A 55 -6.72 -26.71 -22.04
CA VAL A 55 -7.39 -27.27 -23.23
C VAL A 55 -6.42 -27.56 -24.37
N CYS A 56 -5.35 -26.76 -24.50
CA CYS A 56 -4.44 -26.84 -25.66
C CYS A 56 -3.14 -27.59 -25.38
N ASN A 57 -2.90 -28.12 -24.18
CA ASN A 57 -1.61 -28.73 -23.77
C ASN A 57 -0.38 -27.83 -24.05
N LYS A 58 -0.60 -26.53 -24.23
CA LYS A 58 0.42 -25.51 -24.47
C LYS A 58 0.62 -24.65 -23.24
N ASP A 59 1.52 -25.09 -22.43
CA ASP A 59 2.57 -24.32 -21.79
C ASP A 59 2.23 -23.54 -20.51
N MET A 60 2.69 -24.13 -19.42
CA MET A 60 3.04 -23.38 -18.20
C MET A 60 3.77 -22.06 -18.51
N GLN A 61 4.44 -21.96 -19.66
CA GLN A 61 5.08 -20.75 -20.17
C GLN A 61 4.08 -19.61 -20.43
N ALA A 62 2.87 -19.87 -20.91
CA ALA A 62 1.88 -18.82 -21.15
C ALA A 62 1.37 -18.23 -19.83
N ILE A 63 1.10 -19.09 -18.83
CA ILE A 63 0.71 -18.64 -17.47
C ILE A 63 1.87 -17.86 -16.85
N TYR A 64 3.09 -18.36 -16.93
CA TYR A 64 4.28 -17.69 -16.42
C TYR A 64 4.45 -16.30 -17.06
N LYS A 65 4.31 -16.22 -18.39
CA LYS A 65 4.39 -14.95 -19.12
C LYS A 65 3.31 -13.96 -18.68
N GLN A 66 2.07 -14.42 -18.52
CA GLN A 66 0.97 -13.55 -18.07
C GLN A 66 1.19 -13.03 -16.65
N VAL A 67 1.58 -13.92 -15.74
CA VAL A 67 1.92 -13.54 -14.35
C VAL A 67 3.09 -12.56 -14.34
N SER A 68 4.14 -12.81 -15.12
CA SER A 68 5.29 -11.92 -15.24
C SER A 68 4.90 -10.53 -15.75
N LEU A 69 4.03 -10.43 -16.74
CA LEU A 69 3.52 -9.17 -17.27
C LEU A 69 2.72 -8.38 -16.23
N GLU A 70 1.87 -9.05 -15.44
CA GLU A 70 1.11 -8.37 -14.39
C GLU A 70 2.04 -7.89 -13.24
N ILE A 71 3.05 -8.70 -12.90
CA ILE A 71 4.09 -8.29 -11.92
C ILE A 71 4.88 -7.09 -12.44
N GLU A 72 5.27 -7.09 -13.71
CA GLU A 72 6.02 -5.98 -14.31
C GLU A 72 5.20 -4.68 -14.32
N LYS A 73 3.91 -4.74 -14.63
CA LYS A 73 3.00 -3.58 -14.53
C LYS A 73 2.96 -2.98 -13.12
N LEU A 74 2.95 -3.83 -12.09
CA LEU A 74 2.94 -3.39 -10.69
C LEU A 74 4.29 -2.81 -10.25
N SER A 75 5.41 -3.33 -10.80
CA SER A 75 6.75 -3.00 -10.32
C SER A 75 7.43 -1.84 -11.05
N SER A 76 7.17 -1.66 -12.35
CA SER A 76 7.89 -0.69 -13.19
C SER A 76 7.16 0.63 -13.41
N ASN A 77 5.86 0.67 -13.19
CA ASN A 77 5.07 1.87 -13.46
C ASN A 77 5.09 2.85 -12.27
N LYS A 78 5.67 4.04 -12.49
CA LYS A 78 5.66 5.14 -11.49
C LYS A 78 4.25 5.49 -10.98
N ARG A 79 3.23 5.30 -11.82
CA ARG A 79 1.83 5.52 -11.44
C ARG A 79 1.37 4.47 -10.42
N SER A 80 1.68 3.20 -10.67
CA SER A 80 1.33 2.11 -9.74
C SER A 80 1.99 2.27 -8.38
N ILE A 81 3.23 2.77 -8.33
CA ILE A 81 3.91 3.06 -7.05
C ILE A 81 3.22 4.21 -6.30
N ARG A 82 2.80 5.27 -7.00
CA ARG A 82 2.04 6.36 -6.36
C ARG A 82 0.67 5.90 -5.85
N GLU A 83 -0.02 5.08 -6.63
CA GLU A 83 -1.30 4.50 -6.21
C GLU A 83 -1.12 3.62 -4.96
N LEU A 84 -0.04 2.83 -4.90
CA LEU A 84 0.32 2.04 -3.71
C LEU A 84 0.66 2.94 -2.51
N GLU A 85 1.43 4.00 -2.71
CA GLU A 85 1.77 4.98 -1.67
C GLU A 85 0.52 5.64 -1.09
N ASN A 86 -0.39 6.09 -1.95
CA ASN A 86 -1.66 6.69 -1.54
C ASN A 86 -2.53 5.69 -0.77
N PHE A 87 -2.55 4.43 -1.21
CA PHE A 87 -3.24 3.35 -0.52
C PHE A 87 -2.65 3.15 0.89
N VAL A 88 -1.33 2.99 0.99
CA VAL A 88 -0.63 2.79 2.26
C VAL A 88 -0.86 3.97 3.21
N ASN A 89 -0.77 5.20 2.73
CA ASN A 89 -1.03 6.39 3.54
C ASN A 89 -2.44 6.39 4.11
N ARG A 90 -3.43 6.05 3.32
CA ARG A 90 -4.83 6.03 3.74
C ARG A 90 -5.10 5.00 4.85
N TYR A 91 -4.54 3.80 4.73
CA TYR A 91 -4.81 2.71 5.67
C TYR A 91 -3.84 2.64 6.86
N LYS A 92 -2.71 3.36 6.79
CA LYS A 92 -1.68 3.35 7.84
C LYS A 92 -1.37 4.76 8.38
N GLY A 93 -2.37 5.65 8.44
CA GLY A 93 -2.25 6.94 9.10
C GLY A 93 -1.14 7.82 8.51
N ASN A 94 -1.10 7.97 7.17
CA ASN A 94 -0.13 8.77 6.44
C ASN A 94 1.33 8.36 6.70
N ILE A 95 1.58 7.07 6.90
CA ILE A 95 2.90 6.54 7.26
C ILE A 95 3.99 6.91 6.24
N MET A 96 3.67 6.96 4.95
CA MET A 96 4.65 7.28 3.92
C MET A 96 5.06 8.75 3.96
N ASP A 97 4.15 9.65 4.34
CA ASP A 97 4.45 11.07 4.56
C ASP A 97 5.29 11.27 5.84
N ILE A 98 4.99 10.52 6.89
CA ILE A 98 5.80 10.49 8.11
C ILE A 98 7.24 10.02 7.79
N ILE A 99 7.38 8.94 7.01
CA ILE A 99 8.69 8.43 6.58
C ILE A 99 9.44 9.48 5.77
N ARG A 100 8.78 10.15 4.82
CA ARG A 100 9.40 11.18 3.98
C ARG A 100 9.89 12.37 4.80
N THR A 101 9.12 12.77 5.80
CA THR A 101 9.44 13.91 6.68
C THR A 101 10.62 13.59 7.61
N HIS A 102 10.64 12.39 8.20
CA HIS A 102 11.63 12.04 9.23
C HIS A 102 12.87 11.34 8.69
N LEU A 103 12.82 10.82 7.46
CA LEU A 103 13.93 10.12 6.80
C LEU A 103 14.21 10.71 5.40
N PRO A 104 14.54 12.01 5.30
CA PRO A 104 14.69 12.69 4.01
C PRO A 104 15.88 12.19 3.17
N ASN A 105 16.82 11.49 3.80
CA ASN A 105 18.05 11.00 3.16
C ASN A 105 17.91 9.58 2.58
N LEU A 106 16.71 9.00 2.61
CA LEU A 106 16.45 7.71 1.94
C LEU A 106 16.56 7.87 0.43
N THR A 107 17.20 6.88 -0.19
CA THR A 107 17.18 6.75 -1.65
C THR A 107 15.78 6.38 -2.13
N ASP A 108 15.46 6.69 -3.39
CA ASP A 108 14.17 6.31 -4.01
C ASP A 108 13.90 4.80 -3.89
N MET A 109 14.94 3.97 -4.00
CA MET A 109 14.81 2.53 -3.86
C MET A 109 14.44 2.13 -2.43
N GLU A 110 15.09 2.71 -1.42
CA GLU A 110 14.78 2.43 0.00
C GLU A 110 13.37 2.89 0.36
N TYR A 111 12.96 4.05 -0.14
CA TYR A 111 11.60 4.56 0.03
C TYR A 111 10.56 3.62 -0.60
N ARG A 112 10.81 3.12 -1.82
CA ARG A 112 9.95 2.12 -2.47
C ARG A 112 9.90 0.81 -1.69
N LEU A 113 11.04 0.35 -1.17
CA LEU A 113 11.08 -0.84 -0.31
C LEU A 113 10.23 -0.67 0.95
N LEU A 114 10.30 0.49 1.61
CA LEU A 114 9.44 0.81 2.75
C LEU A 114 7.97 0.80 2.37
N CYS A 115 7.61 1.38 1.22
CA CYS A 115 6.24 1.37 0.71
C CYS A 115 5.72 -0.08 0.54
N TYR A 116 6.51 -0.97 -0.07
CA TYR A 116 6.16 -2.38 -0.22
C TYR A 116 6.00 -3.08 1.13
N PHE A 117 6.91 -2.85 2.09
CA PHE A 117 6.79 -3.43 3.42
C PHE A 117 5.58 -2.91 4.17
N CYS A 118 5.30 -1.60 4.09
CA CYS A 118 4.10 -1.01 4.68
C CYS A 118 2.80 -1.53 4.03
N ALA A 119 2.83 -1.86 2.75
CA ALA A 119 1.71 -2.51 2.06
C ALA A 119 1.53 -3.99 2.43
N GLY A 120 2.47 -4.58 3.18
CA GLY A 120 2.39 -5.97 3.64
C GLY A 120 2.99 -7.00 2.69
N PHE A 121 3.77 -6.59 1.68
CA PHE A 121 4.43 -7.54 0.78
C PHE A 121 5.55 -8.30 1.47
N SER A 122 5.63 -9.60 1.18
CA SER A 122 6.74 -10.45 1.64
C SER A 122 8.05 -10.10 0.94
N ALA A 123 9.19 -10.44 1.57
CA ALA A 123 10.50 -10.26 0.95
C ALA A 123 10.64 -11.02 -0.39
N LYS A 124 9.95 -12.16 -0.54
CA LYS A 124 9.90 -12.91 -1.82
C LYS A 124 9.15 -12.13 -2.91
N ALA A 125 7.98 -11.56 -2.57
CA ALA A 125 7.24 -10.74 -3.52
C ALA A 125 8.03 -9.49 -3.93
N ILE A 126 8.66 -8.81 -2.95
CA ILE A 126 9.49 -7.64 -3.21
C ILE A 126 10.72 -7.99 -4.08
N SER A 127 11.34 -9.14 -3.84
CA SER A 127 12.43 -9.68 -4.67
C SER A 127 12.00 -9.80 -6.14
N THR A 128 10.78 -10.30 -6.38
CA THR A 128 10.23 -10.43 -7.73
C THR A 128 9.95 -9.07 -8.37
N PHE A 129 9.43 -8.09 -7.59
CA PHE A 129 9.15 -6.74 -8.09
C PHE A 129 10.39 -5.91 -8.41
N THR A 130 11.48 -6.13 -7.68
CA THR A 130 12.69 -5.31 -7.78
C THR A 130 13.81 -5.97 -8.60
N GLY A 131 13.71 -7.26 -8.88
CA GLY A 131 14.79 -8.05 -9.45
C GLY A 131 15.96 -8.36 -8.50
N ASP A 132 15.87 -7.89 -7.26
CA ASP A 132 16.88 -8.16 -6.22
C ASP A 132 16.71 -9.58 -5.66
N SER A 133 17.79 -10.17 -5.17
CA SER A 133 17.66 -11.43 -4.42
C SER A 133 16.94 -11.21 -3.07
N THR A 134 16.22 -12.22 -2.62
CA THR A 134 15.50 -12.18 -1.33
C THR A 134 16.45 -11.83 -0.17
N ASN A 135 17.71 -12.34 -0.22
CA ASN A 135 18.73 -12.03 0.76
C ASN A 135 19.10 -10.53 0.75
N ASN A 136 19.25 -9.92 -0.44
CA ASN A 136 19.49 -8.49 -0.57
C ASN A 136 18.35 -7.65 -0.01
N ILE A 137 17.10 -8.10 -0.19
CA ILE A 137 15.93 -7.43 0.39
C ILE A 137 15.99 -7.44 1.93
N TYR A 138 16.37 -8.56 2.55
CA TYR A 138 16.56 -8.62 4.00
C TYR A 138 17.70 -7.73 4.49
N VAL A 139 18.82 -7.71 3.78
CA VAL A 139 19.96 -6.83 4.11
C VAL A 139 19.55 -5.36 4.03
N LYS A 140 18.86 -4.97 2.95
CA LYS A 140 18.34 -3.61 2.79
C LYS A 140 17.32 -3.26 3.89
N LYS A 141 16.42 -4.18 4.23
CA LYS A 141 15.46 -4.02 5.33
C LYS A 141 16.16 -3.77 6.66
N SER A 142 17.22 -4.54 6.97
CA SER A 142 18.01 -4.36 8.19
C SER A 142 18.66 -2.98 8.25
N ARG A 143 19.31 -2.55 7.16
CA ARG A 143 19.94 -1.21 7.09
C ARG A 143 18.93 -0.08 7.29
N ILE A 144 17.77 -0.20 6.69
CA ILE A 144 16.68 0.78 6.87
C ILE A 144 16.23 0.79 8.33
N LYS A 145 16.06 -0.38 8.96
CA LYS A 145 15.75 -0.48 10.40
C LYS A 145 16.80 0.23 11.25
N ASP A 146 18.09 0.02 10.98
CA ASP A 146 19.17 0.67 11.70
C ASP A 146 19.13 2.20 11.53
N THR A 147 18.72 2.68 10.36
CA THR A 147 18.51 4.11 10.11
C THR A 147 17.32 4.64 10.90
N ILE A 148 16.21 3.92 10.95
CA ILE A 148 15.03 4.29 11.76
C ILE A 148 15.37 4.37 13.25
N LEU A 149 16.16 3.42 13.76
CA LEU A 149 16.57 3.37 15.16
C LEU A 149 17.49 4.53 15.58
N LYS A 150 18.07 5.25 14.63
CA LYS A 150 18.87 6.46 14.87
C LYS A 150 18.05 7.75 14.94
N LEU A 151 16.77 7.72 14.64
CA LEU A 151 15.89 8.87 14.79
C LEU A 151 15.83 9.31 16.26
N PRO A 152 15.81 10.64 16.55
CA PRO A 152 15.76 11.13 17.92
C PRO A 152 14.42 10.85 18.63
N ASP A 153 13.33 10.79 17.86
CA ASP A 153 11.99 10.57 18.38
C ASP A 153 11.65 9.08 18.44
N LYS A 154 11.58 8.55 19.65
CA LYS A 154 11.26 7.13 19.89
C LYS A 154 9.82 6.76 19.49
N ASN A 155 8.90 7.72 19.55
CA ASN A 155 7.51 7.48 19.16
C ASN A 155 7.43 7.28 17.65
N ILE A 156 8.08 8.14 16.88
CA ILE A 156 8.19 8.01 15.41
C ILE A 156 8.91 6.72 15.03
N GLN A 157 9.98 6.33 15.74
CA GLN A 157 10.63 5.03 15.53
C GLN A 157 9.64 3.87 15.64
N GLN A 158 8.84 3.84 16.73
CA GLN A 158 7.87 2.76 16.96
C GLN A 158 6.77 2.73 15.91
N ILE A 159 6.26 3.89 15.49
CA ILE A 159 5.25 4.00 14.45
C ILE A 159 5.76 3.40 13.13
N ILE A 160 6.96 3.80 12.70
CA ILE A 160 7.53 3.33 11.43
C ILE A 160 7.89 1.83 11.53
N LEU A 161 8.52 1.38 12.62
CA LEU A 161 8.85 -0.02 12.83
C LEU A 161 7.61 -0.92 12.88
N GLY A 162 6.54 -0.45 13.54
CA GLY A 162 5.25 -1.14 13.57
C GLY A 162 4.62 -1.28 12.19
N ALA A 163 4.76 -0.26 11.35
CA ALA A 163 4.20 -0.27 9.99
C ALA A 163 4.91 -1.27 9.05
N ILE A 164 6.22 -1.51 9.22
CA ILE A 164 7.02 -2.42 8.37
C ILE A 164 7.12 -3.85 8.92
N THR A 165 6.58 -4.11 10.11
CA THR A 165 6.56 -5.45 10.69
C THR A 165 5.32 -6.18 10.16
N ILE A 166 5.54 -7.12 9.26
CA ILE A 166 4.52 -8.07 8.81
C ILE A 166 4.35 -9.08 9.94
N LYS A 167 3.11 -9.24 10.41
CA LYS A 167 2.73 -10.33 11.31
C LYS A 167 2.81 -11.67 10.62
#